data_96f75a0d825fb9c7b3dc3a711e3ab4ad
#
_entry.id   96f75a0d825fb9c7b3dc3a711e3ab4ad
#
_cell.length_a   1.000
_cell.length_b   1.000
_cell.length_c   1.000
_cell.angle_alpha   90.00
_cell.angle_beta   90.00
_cell.angle_gamma   90.00
#
_symmetry.space_group_name_H-M   'P 1'
#
loop_
_entity.id
_entity.type
_entity.pdbx_description
1 polymer ?
#
loop_
_entity_poly.entity_id
_entity_poly.type
_entity_poly.pdbx_seq_one_letter_code
_entity_poly.pdbx_strand_id
1 'polypeptide(L)'
;MRRIITLIIILTNYISIANAQNNWYEKYLSCVNDSDVHALKTMIEQWEQAEPESPDVYAAWYNYYIKLAMTDVVALTTTAPEDNQEALQLMDSTGVVAGYMYGIESYNDSILQIGYQKLNTAIKLFPDRLDLPFGKVAMLFRQQLYSEVMQEFRNVLDRSKKNGNRWLWTLNQPLDDGEYILKDSMQDYFVQLYDAGQSDYASQLVEWMLQLYPTDIIFRANKASLLAIAKRYSEALPIYLSIYEDNPDDIIVASNIAHIYYTLGDKEATLKYYSKLLQCGDSEIEGLAKQRMKEAKSW
;
A
#
# COMPACT_ATOMS: atom_id res chain seq x y z
N MET A 1 -1.24 6.92 -9.52
CA MET A 1 -2.37 6.76 -8.59
C MET A 1 -3.60 5.99 -9.08
N ARG A 2 -3.65 5.47 -10.31
CA ARG A 2 -4.76 4.58 -10.79
C ARG A 2 -4.66 3.11 -10.39
N ARG A 3 -3.66 2.69 -9.60
CA ARG A 3 -3.43 1.27 -9.23
C ARG A 3 -4.11 0.81 -7.93
N ILE A 4 -4.59 1.71 -7.08
CA ILE A 4 -5.15 1.36 -5.76
C ILE A 4 -6.61 0.88 -5.84
N ILE A 5 -7.39 1.31 -6.83
CA ILE A 5 -8.77 0.80 -7.05
C ILE A 5 -8.76 -0.68 -7.45
N THR A 6 -7.65 -1.17 -7.94
CA THR A 6 -7.50 -2.51 -8.49
C THR A 6 -7.21 -3.58 -7.43
N LEU A 7 -6.74 -3.22 -6.21
CA LEU A 7 -6.43 -4.23 -5.18
C LEU A 7 -7.67 -4.87 -4.53
N ILE A 8 -8.83 -4.23 -4.59
CA ILE A 8 -10.11 -4.84 -4.16
C ILE A 8 -10.69 -5.73 -5.27
N ILE A 9 -10.23 -5.59 -6.53
CA ILE A 9 -10.82 -6.25 -7.71
C ILE A 9 -9.83 -7.14 -8.49
N ILE A 10 -8.51 -7.02 -8.32
CA ILE A 10 -7.50 -7.65 -9.21
C ILE A 10 -6.98 -9.00 -8.74
N LEU A 11 -7.76 -9.84 -8.11
CA LEU A 11 -7.37 -11.25 -7.94
C LEU A 11 -8.34 -12.22 -8.65
N THR A 12 -8.79 -11.86 -9.84
CA THR A 12 -9.72 -12.69 -10.63
C THR A 12 -9.08 -13.66 -11.62
N ASN A 13 -7.79 -13.94 -11.59
CA ASN A 13 -7.16 -14.77 -12.63
C ASN A 13 -6.40 -16.00 -12.13
N TYR A 14 -6.88 -16.68 -11.08
CA TYR A 14 -6.51 -18.09 -10.85
C TYR A 14 -7.77 -18.90 -10.56
N ILE A 15 -8.50 -19.24 -11.63
CA ILE A 15 -9.61 -20.19 -11.58
C ILE A 15 -9.09 -21.53 -12.15
N SER A 16 -8.99 -22.53 -11.31
CA SER A 16 -9.15 -23.90 -11.71
C SER A 16 -9.94 -24.69 -10.67
N ILE A 17 -11.21 -24.89 -11.00
CA ILE A 17 -12.00 -26.10 -10.73
C ILE A 17 -12.12 -26.57 -9.28
N ALA A 18 -13.14 -26.09 -8.57
CA ALA A 18 -13.81 -26.86 -7.53
C ALA A 18 -15.29 -26.46 -7.43
N ASN A 19 -16.12 -27.47 -7.45
CA ASN A 19 -17.57 -27.53 -7.59
C ASN A 19 -18.41 -26.67 -6.64
N ALA A 20 -19.61 -26.30 -7.11
CA ALA A 20 -20.80 -25.83 -6.35
C ALA A 20 -20.68 -24.59 -5.45
N GLN A 21 -19.63 -24.41 -4.68
CA GLN A 21 -19.36 -23.19 -3.88
C GLN A 21 -19.08 -21.95 -4.77
N ASN A 22 -18.66 -22.16 -6.00
CA ASN A 22 -18.37 -21.11 -6.98
C ASN A 22 -19.61 -20.35 -7.48
N ASN A 23 -20.80 -20.92 -7.33
CA ASN A 23 -22.00 -20.33 -7.93
C ASN A 23 -22.45 -19.01 -7.25
N TRP A 24 -22.33 -18.89 -5.91
CA TRP A 24 -22.71 -17.68 -5.20
C TRP A 24 -21.72 -16.54 -5.39
N TYR A 25 -20.44 -16.86 -5.36
CA TYR A 25 -19.39 -15.87 -5.58
C TYR A 25 -19.42 -15.31 -7.02
N GLU A 26 -19.65 -16.14 -8.03
CA GLU A 26 -19.83 -15.72 -9.41
C GLU A 26 -21.07 -14.82 -9.58
N LYS A 27 -22.19 -15.17 -8.93
CA LYS A 27 -23.38 -14.30 -8.89
C LYS A 27 -23.10 -12.97 -8.23
N TYR A 28 -22.35 -12.99 -7.11
CA TYR A 28 -21.91 -11.78 -6.44
C TYR A 28 -21.06 -10.90 -7.36
N LEU A 29 -20.06 -11.44 -8.05
CA LEU A 29 -19.24 -10.69 -8.99
C LEU A 29 -20.02 -10.05 -10.12
N SER A 30 -21.10 -10.71 -10.58
CA SER A 30 -21.98 -10.14 -11.60
C SER A 30 -22.83 -8.95 -11.10
N CYS A 31 -23.15 -8.91 -9.80
CA CYS A 31 -23.96 -7.88 -9.19
C CYS A 31 -23.16 -6.72 -8.58
N VAL A 32 -21.96 -6.99 -8.06
CA VAL A 32 -21.20 -5.99 -7.30
C VAL A 32 -20.79 -4.78 -8.12
N ASN A 33 -20.57 -4.96 -9.42
CA ASN A 33 -20.21 -3.88 -10.35
C ASN A 33 -21.44 -3.14 -10.93
N ASP A 34 -22.66 -3.67 -10.70
CA ASP A 34 -23.89 -3.00 -11.10
C ASP A 34 -24.21 -1.83 -10.16
N SER A 35 -24.87 -0.82 -10.67
CA SER A 35 -25.38 0.31 -9.88
C SER A 35 -26.58 -0.06 -8.99
N ASP A 36 -27.24 -1.19 -9.23
CA ASP A 36 -28.41 -1.64 -8.47
C ASP A 36 -28.02 -2.23 -7.10
N VAL A 37 -27.95 -1.34 -6.12
CA VAL A 37 -27.65 -1.68 -4.72
C VAL A 37 -28.72 -2.59 -4.11
N HIS A 38 -29.98 -2.52 -4.59
CA HIS A 38 -31.06 -3.36 -4.08
C HIS A 38 -30.93 -4.81 -4.57
N ALA A 39 -30.61 -4.99 -5.84
CA ALA A 39 -30.33 -6.32 -6.40
C ALA A 39 -29.12 -6.97 -5.71
N LEU A 40 -28.05 -6.21 -5.47
CA LEU A 40 -26.88 -6.67 -4.74
C LEU A 40 -27.25 -7.14 -3.32
N LYS A 41 -28.03 -6.35 -2.59
CA LYS A 41 -28.51 -6.72 -1.25
C LYS A 41 -29.28 -8.04 -1.26
N THR A 42 -30.25 -8.15 -2.15
CA THR A 42 -31.11 -9.35 -2.26
C THR A 42 -30.27 -10.60 -2.55
N MET A 43 -29.27 -10.47 -3.43
CA MET A 43 -28.35 -11.56 -3.75
C MET A 43 -27.53 -11.98 -2.53
N ILE A 44 -26.97 -11.02 -1.75
CA ILE A 44 -26.18 -11.32 -0.55
C ILE A 44 -27.07 -11.96 0.53
N GLU A 45 -28.30 -11.52 0.71
CA GLU A 45 -29.28 -12.13 1.64
C GLU A 45 -29.56 -13.60 1.29
N GLN A 46 -29.70 -13.91 0.01
CA GLN A 46 -29.86 -15.30 -0.45
C GLN A 46 -28.59 -16.13 -0.21
N TRP A 47 -27.43 -15.54 -0.44
CA TRP A 47 -26.15 -16.20 -0.17
C TRP A 47 -25.95 -16.48 1.33
N GLU A 48 -26.24 -15.49 2.19
CA GLU A 48 -26.19 -15.63 3.65
C GLU A 48 -27.11 -16.74 4.17
N GLN A 49 -28.32 -16.91 3.57
CA GLN A 49 -29.24 -18.01 3.90
C GLN A 49 -28.70 -19.37 3.48
N ALA A 50 -28.02 -19.45 2.34
CA ALA A 50 -27.46 -20.69 1.82
C ALA A 50 -26.13 -21.10 2.51
N GLU A 51 -25.29 -20.11 2.85
CA GLU A 51 -23.94 -20.30 3.41
C GLU A 51 -23.68 -19.33 4.57
N PRO A 52 -24.40 -19.45 5.70
CA PRO A 52 -24.34 -18.46 6.80
C PRO A 52 -22.98 -18.32 7.49
N GLU A 53 -22.14 -19.34 7.38
CA GLU A 53 -20.78 -19.38 7.96
C GLU A 53 -19.67 -19.08 6.95
N SER A 54 -20.01 -18.65 5.74
CA SER A 54 -19.00 -18.31 4.71
C SER A 54 -18.33 -16.96 5.01
N PRO A 55 -16.98 -16.91 5.08
CA PRO A 55 -16.26 -15.65 5.23
C PRO A 55 -16.52 -14.69 4.05
N ASP A 56 -16.81 -15.24 2.88
CA ASP A 56 -17.06 -14.45 1.67
C ASP A 56 -18.41 -13.72 1.73
N VAL A 57 -19.39 -14.27 2.44
CA VAL A 57 -20.67 -13.56 2.74
C VAL A 57 -20.41 -12.31 3.59
N TYR A 58 -19.57 -12.40 4.61
CA TYR A 58 -19.21 -11.24 5.42
C TYR A 58 -18.47 -10.18 4.59
N ALA A 59 -17.55 -10.60 3.72
CA ALA A 59 -16.85 -9.70 2.80
C ALA A 59 -17.82 -9.04 1.81
N ALA A 60 -18.80 -9.79 1.28
CA ALA A 60 -19.83 -9.26 0.41
C ALA A 60 -20.71 -8.20 1.13
N TRP A 61 -21.13 -8.45 2.37
CA TRP A 61 -21.81 -7.45 3.19
C TRP A 61 -20.97 -6.20 3.45
N TYR A 62 -19.68 -6.38 3.75
CA TYR A 62 -18.77 -5.26 3.92
C TYR A 62 -18.71 -4.37 2.68
N ASN A 63 -18.50 -4.97 1.51
CA ASN A 63 -18.48 -4.25 0.24
C ASN A 63 -19.82 -3.57 -0.09
N TYR A 64 -20.93 -4.21 0.23
CA TYR A 64 -22.26 -3.61 0.12
C TYR A 64 -22.38 -2.33 0.96
N TYR A 65 -21.95 -2.37 2.23
CA TYR A 65 -22.01 -1.19 3.10
C TYR A 65 -21.03 -0.10 2.68
N ILE A 66 -19.86 -0.42 2.15
CA ILE A 66 -18.98 0.58 1.52
C ILE A 66 -19.72 1.27 0.36
N LYS A 67 -20.30 0.49 -0.54
CA LYS A 67 -21.04 1.02 -1.70
C LYS A 67 -22.22 1.88 -1.28
N LEU A 68 -22.95 1.47 -0.25
CA LEU A 68 -24.08 2.21 0.31
C LEU A 68 -23.67 3.49 1.04
N ALA A 69 -22.48 3.48 1.67
CA ALA A 69 -21.95 4.63 2.41
C ALA A 69 -21.34 5.68 1.48
N MET A 70 -20.90 5.28 0.30
CA MET A 70 -20.21 6.16 -0.65
C MET A 70 -21.17 7.22 -1.20
N THR A 71 -20.76 8.46 -1.17
CA THR A 71 -21.47 9.62 -1.72
C THR A 71 -20.50 10.51 -2.47
N ASP A 72 -20.92 11.00 -3.62
CA ASP A 72 -20.17 12.01 -4.34
C ASP A 72 -20.51 13.39 -3.77
N VAL A 73 -19.52 14.11 -3.31
CA VAL A 73 -19.67 15.49 -2.87
C VAL A 73 -18.78 16.42 -3.70
N VAL A 74 -19.22 17.67 -3.83
CA VAL A 74 -18.43 18.69 -4.54
C VAL A 74 -17.58 19.46 -3.54
N ALA A 75 -16.26 19.41 -3.71
CA ALA A 75 -15.33 20.25 -2.97
C ALA A 75 -15.19 21.62 -3.64
N LEU A 76 -15.14 22.65 -2.80
CA LEU A 76 -14.74 24.01 -3.17
C LEU A 76 -13.46 24.34 -2.38
N THR A 77 -12.38 24.64 -3.07
CA THR A 77 -11.08 24.86 -2.44
C THR A 77 -10.29 25.94 -3.18
N THR A 78 -9.39 26.61 -2.50
CA THR A 78 -8.41 27.53 -3.13
C THR A 78 -7.15 26.82 -3.58
N THR A 79 -6.95 25.58 -3.17
CA THR A 79 -5.81 24.73 -3.58
C THR A 79 -6.19 23.95 -4.84
N ALA A 80 -5.28 23.90 -5.82
CA ALA A 80 -5.46 23.07 -6.99
C ALA A 80 -5.59 21.60 -6.58
N PRO A 81 -6.45 20.80 -7.27
CA PRO A 81 -6.51 19.36 -7.04
C PRO A 81 -5.19 18.68 -7.42
N GLU A 82 -5.02 17.44 -7.00
CA GLU A 82 -3.87 16.63 -7.40
C GLU A 82 -3.83 16.43 -8.92
N ASP A 83 -2.64 16.16 -9.46
CA ASP A 83 -2.42 15.92 -10.88
C ASP A 83 -3.38 14.84 -11.42
N ASN A 84 -4.03 15.14 -12.55
CA ASN A 84 -5.03 14.34 -13.26
C ASN A 84 -6.46 14.29 -12.66
N GLN A 85 -6.79 15.09 -11.66
CA GLN A 85 -8.18 15.26 -11.23
C GLN A 85 -8.85 16.39 -12.02
N GLU A 86 -9.95 16.06 -12.71
CA GLU A 86 -10.74 17.08 -13.45
C GLU A 86 -11.37 18.06 -12.45
N ALA A 87 -11.14 19.36 -12.65
CA ALA A 87 -11.69 20.42 -11.82
C ALA A 87 -12.11 21.61 -12.66
N LEU A 88 -13.21 22.23 -12.25
CA LEU A 88 -13.62 23.54 -12.76
C LEU A 88 -12.82 24.63 -12.01
N GLN A 89 -12.14 25.48 -12.77
CA GLN A 89 -11.49 26.68 -12.23
C GLN A 89 -12.53 27.78 -12.04
N LEU A 90 -12.57 28.34 -10.84
CA LEU A 90 -13.42 29.49 -10.51
C LEU A 90 -12.57 30.75 -10.67
N MET A 91 -12.97 31.63 -11.58
CA MET A 91 -12.26 32.88 -11.85
C MET A 91 -12.91 34.04 -11.10
N ASP A 92 -12.11 34.97 -10.61
CA ASP A 92 -12.61 36.27 -10.11
C ASP A 92 -12.95 37.23 -11.26
N SER A 93 -13.42 38.43 -10.92
CA SER A 93 -13.80 39.47 -11.91
C SER A 93 -12.61 40.02 -12.70
N THR A 94 -11.38 39.69 -12.32
CA THR A 94 -10.13 40.09 -13.00
C THR A 94 -9.57 39.00 -13.88
N GLY A 95 -10.19 37.77 -13.89
CA GLY A 95 -9.72 36.61 -14.64
C GLY A 95 -8.63 35.81 -13.91
N VAL A 96 -8.43 36.07 -12.61
CA VAL A 96 -7.50 35.30 -11.80
C VAL A 96 -8.23 34.11 -11.17
N VAL A 97 -7.58 32.95 -11.13
CA VAL A 97 -8.17 31.75 -10.49
C VAL A 97 -8.31 32.01 -8.99
N ALA A 98 -9.56 32.05 -8.53
CA ALA A 98 -9.92 32.26 -7.12
C ALA A 98 -10.13 30.93 -6.37
N GLY A 99 -10.35 29.83 -7.12
CA GLY A 99 -10.55 28.51 -6.51
C GLY A 99 -10.84 27.43 -7.54
N TYR A 100 -11.11 26.24 -7.04
CA TYR A 100 -11.39 25.04 -7.81
C TYR A 100 -12.64 24.36 -7.27
N MET A 101 -13.41 23.74 -8.18
CA MET A 101 -14.57 22.92 -7.85
C MET A 101 -14.41 21.57 -8.51
N TYR A 102 -14.42 20.50 -7.73
CA TYR A 102 -14.27 19.12 -8.21
C TYR A 102 -14.97 18.11 -7.32
N GLY A 103 -15.27 16.93 -7.87
CA GLY A 103 -15.89 15.84 -7.13
C GLY A 103 -14.89 15.16 -6.22
N ILE A 104 -15.29 14.88 -4.98
CA ILE A 104 -14.56 14.03 -4.05
C ILE A 104 -15.45 12.91 -3.53
N GLU A 105 -14.87 11.74 -3.31
CA GLU A 105 -15.56 10.65 -2.62
C GLU A 105 -15.70 10.98 -1.14
N SER A 106 -16.90 10.81 -0.60
CA SER A 106 -17.19 10.92 0.82
C SER A 106 -17.96 9.70 1.28
N TYR A 107 -17.93 9.41 2.56
CA TYR A 107 -18.57 8.22 3.11
C TYR A 107 -19.43 8.57 4.31
N ASN A 108 -20.63 7.99 4.37
CA ASN A 108 -21.47 8.06 5.56
C ASN A 108 -20.89 7.14 6.64
N ASP A 109 -20.32 7.72 7.70
CA ASP A 109 -19.65 6.99 8.77
C ASP A 109 -20.57 5.98 9.47
N SER A 110 -21.85 6.32 9.70
CA SER A 110 -22.76 5.41 10.38
C SER A 110 -23.03 4.15 9.57
N ILE A 111 -23.15 4.27 8.25
CA ILE A 111 -23.34 3.13 7.35
C ILE A 111 -22.06 2.31 7.27
N LEU A 112 -20.90 2.99 7.13
CA LEU A 112 -19.60 2.33 7.04
C LEU A 112 -19.27 1.55 8.29
N GLN A 113 -19.65 2.04 9.47
CA GLN A 113 -19.46 1.32 10.74
C GLN A 113 -20.22 -0.02 10.79
N ILE A 114 -21.38 -0.13 10.15
CA ILE A 114 -22.08 -1.43 10.03
C ILE A 114 -21.23 -2.41 9.21
N GLY A 115 -20.65 -1.94 8.10
CA GLY A 115 -19.71 -2.73 7.31
C GLY A 115 -18.50 -3.21 8.11
N TYR A 116 -17.87 -2.31 8.86
CA TYR A 116 -16.75 -2.66 9.74
C TYR A 116 -17.13 -3.68 10.81
N GLN A 117 -18.32 -3.61 11.39
CA GLN A 117 -18.78 -4.61 12.37
C GLN A 117 -18.90 -6.01 11.74
N LYS A 118 -19.47 -6.11 10.53
CA LYS A 118 -19.53 -7.38 9.77
C LYS A 118 -18.13 -7.92 9.50
N LEU A 119 -17.22 -7.09 8.98
CA LEU A 119 -15.86 -7.50 8.66
C LEU A 119 -15.04 -7.87 9.90
N ASN A 120 -15.17 -7.13 11.00
CA ASN A 120 -14.51 -7.45 12.27
C ASN A 120 -14.97 -8.80 12.82
N THR A 121 -16.23 -9.16 12.63
CA THR A 121 -16.75 -10.49 12.97
C THR A 121 -16.06 -11.57 12.13
N ALA A 122 -15.96 -11.36 10.81
CA ALA A 122 -15.28 -12.29 9.91
C ALA A 122 -13.79 -12.47 10.28
N ILE A 123 -13.06 -11.39 10.54
CA ILE A 123 -11.64 -11.43 10.92
C ILE A 123 -11.43 -12.26 12.21
N LYS A 124 -12.36 -12.17 13.15
CA LYS A 124 -12.29 -12.97 14.39
C LYS A 124 -12.59 -14.45 14.15
N LEU A 125 -13.58 -14.76 13.30
CA LEU A 125 -13.98 -16.14 13.01
C LEU A 125 -13.00 -16.83 12.06
N PHE A 126 -12.43 -16.11 11.13
CA PHE A 126 -11.56 -16.61 10.06
C PHE A 126 -10.20 -15.89 10.04
N PRO A 127 -9.42 -16.01 11.12
CA PRO A 127 -8.22 -15.19 11.33
C PRO A 127 -7.09 -15.48 10.33
N ASP A 128 -7.16 -16.55 9.55
CA ASP A 128 -6.18 -16.89 8.51
C ASP A 128 -6.55 -16.35 7.12
N ARG A 129 -7.71 -15.71 6.97
CA ARG A 129 -8.14 -15.03 5.75
C ARG A 129 -7.47 -13.65 5.67
N LEU A 130 -6.36 -13.53 4.93
CA LEU A 130 -5.55 -12.32 4.84
C LEU A 130 -6.27 -11.18 4.07
N ASP A 131 -7.11 -11.53 3.12
CA ASP A 131 -7.92 -10.59 2.33
C ASP A 131 -8.88 -9.74 3.19
N LEU A 132 -9.40 -10.30 4.30
CA LEU A 132 -10.34 -9.59 5.17
C LEU A 132 -9.70 -8.38 5.88
N PRO A 133 -8.60 -8.52 6.64
CA PRO A 133 -7.94 -7.36 7.24
C PRO A 133 -7.38 -6.40 6.19
N PHE A 134 -6.89 -6.87 5.04
CA PHE A 134 -6.42 -5.98 3.99
C PHE A 134 -7.55 -5.19 3.33
N GLY A 135 -8.72 -5.78 3.14
CA GLY A 135 -9.91 -5.05 2.71
C GLY A 135 -10.31 -3.92 3.67
N LYS A 136 -10.18 -4.18 4.99
CA LYS A 136 -10.39 -3.16 6.02
C LYS A 136 -9.35 -2.05 5.95
N VAL A 137 -8.06 -2.42 5.90
CA VAL A 137 -6.93 -1.49 5.82
C VAL A 137 -7.07 -0.56 4.61
N ALA A 138 -7.44 -1.09 3.44
CA ALA A 138 -7.62 -0.29 2.24
C ALA A 138 -8.65 0.84 2.44
N MET A 139 -9.74 0.57 3.16
CA MET A 139 -10.76 1.58 3.45
C MET A 139 -10.33 2.57 4.54
N LEU A 140 -9.68 2.07 5.60
CA LEU A 140 -9.12 2.93 6.66
C LEU A 140 -8.06 3.88 6.08
N PHE A 141 -7.26 3.40 5.13
CA PHE A 141 -6.25 4.22 4.46
C PHE A 141 -6.90 5.36 3.64
N ARG A 142 -7.98 5.05 2.89
CA ARG A 142 -8.77 6.08 2.17
C ARG A 142 -9.34 7.14 3.10
N GLN A 143 -9.75 6.74 4.30
CA GLN A 143 -10.25 7.65 5.33
C GLN A 143 -9.11 8.38 6.09
N GLN A 144 -7.85 8.10 5.78
CA GLN A 144 -6.66 8.64 6.47
C GLN A 144 -6.64 8.29 7.97
N LEU A 145 -7.27 7.18 8.36
CA LEU A 145 -7.30 6.67 9.73
C LEU A 145 -6.05 5.80 9.99
N TYR A 146 -4.88 6.44 9.92
CA TYR A 146 -3.58 5.76 9.95
C TYR A 146 -3.29 5.03 11.27
N SER A 147 -3.82 5.51 12.38
CA SER A 147 -3.71 4.82 13.67
C SER A 147 -4.39 3.45 13.65
N GLU A 148 -5.58 3.40 13.07
CA GLU A 148 -6.38 2.18 12.90
C GLU A 148 -5.74 1.24 11.87
N VAL A 149 -5.17 1.78 10.81
CA VAL A 149 -4.35 1.02 9.83
C VAL A 149 -3.22 0.30 10.55
N MET A 150 -2.45 1.02 11.38
CA MET A 150 -1.33 0.43 12.12
C MET A 150 -1.78 -0.64 13.12
N GLN A 151 -2.94 -0.45 13.75
CA GLN A 151 -3.50 -1.48 14.62
C GLN A 151 -3.82 -2.78 13.85
N GLU A 152 -4.40 -2.66 12.65
CA GLU A 152 -4.67 -3.85 11.82
C GLU A 152 -3.38 -4.50 11.34
N PHE A 153 -2.36 -3.74 10.93
CA PHE A 153 -1.05 -4.31 10.60
C PHE A 153 -0.45 -5.08 11.76
N ARG A 154 -0.55 -4.55 12.98
CA ARG A 154 -0.07 -5.26 14.16
C ARG A 154 -0.78 -6.60 14.35
N ASN A 155 -2.11 -6.61 14.20
CA ASN A 155 -2.92 -7.83 14.30
C ASN A 155 -2.52 -8.87 13.24
N VAL A 156 -2.33 -8.43 11.98
CA VAL A 156 -1.89 -9.29 10.87
C VAL A 156 -0.50 -9.88 11.14
N LEU A 157 0.47 -9.06 11.57
CA LEU A 157 1.83 -9.52 11.87
C LEU A 157 1.86 -10.48 13.07
N ASP A 158 1.05 -10.24 14.09
CA ASP A 158 0.93 -11.15 15.23
C ASP A 158 0.24 -12.47 14.82
N ARG A 159 -0.68 -12.45 13.86
CA ARG A 159 -1.26 -13.67 13.28
C ARG A 159 -0.26 -14.41 12.41
N SER A 160 0.51 -13.72 11.58
CA SER A 160 1.60 -14.28 10.77
C SER A 160 2.55 -15.14 11.60
N LYS A 161 2.98 -14.64 12.77
CA LYS A 161 3.80 -15.40 13.72
C LYS A 161 3.14 -16.70 14.19
N LYS A 162 1.82 -16.69 14.40
CA LYS A 162 1.06 -17.82 14.93
C LYS A 162 0.78 -18.88 13.86
N ASN A 163 0.44 -18.45 12.63
CA ASN A 163 0.09 -19.38 11.57
C ASN A 163 1.27 -19.77 10.66
N GLY A 164 2.46 -19.11 10.84
CA GLY A 164 3.65 -19.35 10.02
C GLY A 164 3.43 -18.97 8.56
N ASN A 165 2.76 -17.85 8.32
CA ASN A 165 2.39 -17.35 6.99
C ASN A 165 1.49 -18.30 6.16
N ARG A 166 0.82 -19.22 6.81
CA ARG A 166 -0.18 -20.07 6.15
C ARG A 166 -1.50 -19.33 6.04
N TRP A 167 -1.59 -18.53 5.02
CA TRP A 167 -2.72 -17.67 4.77
C TRP A 167 -3.71 -18.28 3.79
N LEU A 168 -4.97 -17.88 3.94
CA LEU A 168 -6.05 -18.13 3.01
C LEU A 168 -6.47 -16.82 2.34
N TRP A 169 -7.06 -16.94 1.17
CA TRP A 169 -7.66 -15.85 0.43
C TRP A 169 -9.14 -16.14 0.13
N THR A 170 -9.78 -15.30 -0.66
CA THR A 170 -11.17 -15.47 -1.14
C THR A 170 -11.48 -16.94 -1.46
N LEU A 171 -12.66 -17.40 -1.09
CA LEU A 171 -13.12 -18.80 -1.20
C LEU A 171 -12.23 -19.79 -0.41
N ASN A 172 -11.58 -19.33 0.65
CA ASN A 172 -10.65 -20.10 1.48
C ASN A 172 -9.50 -20.76 0.68
N GLN A 173 -9.13 -20.18 -0.47
CA GLN A 173 -8.02 -20.69 -1.26
C GLN A 173 -6.70 -20.45 -0.50
N PRO A 174 -5.85 -21.47 -0.30
CA PRO A 174 -4.54 -21.27 0.27
C PRO A 174 -3.69 -20.33 -0.60
N LEU A 175 -2.90 -19.47 0.06
CA LEU A 175 -1.86 -18.69 -0.61
C LEU A 175 -0.56 -19.50 -0.60
N ASP A 176 -0.10 -19.94 -1.78
CA ASP A 176 1.13 -20.72 -1.91
C ASP A 176 2.35 -19.94 -1.42
N ASP A 177 2.39 -18.63 -1.69
CA ASP A 177 3.46 -17.71 -1.31
C ASP A 177 3.00 -16.68 -0.26
N GLY A 178 2.32 -17.12 0.79
CA GLY A 178 1.69 -16.25 1.79
C GLY A 178 2.66 -15.30 2.49
N GLU A 179 3.93 -15.69 2.70
CA GLU A 179 4.96 -14.81 3.24
C GLU A 179 5.33 -13.70 2.25
N TYR A 180 5.52 -14.07 0.98
CA TYR A 180 5.84 -13.10 -0.07
C TYR A 180 4.72 -12.07 -0.21
N ILE A 181 3.46 -12.52 -0.30
CA ILE A 181 2.29 -11.65 -0.44
C ILE A 181 2.17 -10.69 0.75
N LEU A 182 2.40 -11.19 1.98
CA LEU A 182 2.41 -10.34 3.16
C LEU A 182 3.50 -9.27 3.08
N LYS A 183 4.73 -9.65 2.75
CA LYS A 183 5.87 -8.72 2.66
C LYS A 183 5.67 -7.68 1.55
N ASP A 184 5.22 -8.12 0.39
CA ASP A 184 4.93 -7.25 -0.75
C ASP A 184 3.84 -6.23 -0.43
N SER A 185 2.74 -6.67 0.18
CA SER A 185 1.67 -5.77 0.64
C SER A 185 2.16 -4.77 1.69
N MET A 186 3.00 -5.19 2.64
CA MET A 186 3.55 -4.29 3.64
C MET A 186 4.54 -3.28 3.04
N GLN A 187 5.25 -3.67 1.97
CA GLN A 187 6.09 -2.76 1.20
C GLN A 187 5.26 -1.70 0.46
N ASP A 188 4.17 -2.11 -0.17
CA ASP A 188 3.25 -1.16 -0.82
C ASP A 188 2.67 -0.16 0.17
N TYR A 189 2.26 -0.61 1.36
CA TYR A 189 1.75 0.27 2.41
C TYR A 189 2.84 1.16 3.02
N PHE A 190 4.08 0.68 3.10
CA PHE A 190 5.21 1.53 3.49
C PHE A 190 5.35 2.73 2.53
N VAL A 191 5.33 2.48 1.23
CA VAL A 191 5.40 3.52 0.21
C VAL A 191 4.22 4.50 0.34
N GLN A 192 3.00 3.97 0.47
CA GLN A 192 1.80 4.80 0.62
C GLN A 192 1.83 5.67 1.88
N LEU A 193 2.29 5.13 3.02
CA LEU A 193 2.46 5.91 4.25
C LEU A 193 3.50 7.02 4.07
N TYR A 194 4.61 6.69 3.41
CA TYR A 194 5.67 7.66 3.15
C TYR A 194 5.19 8.79 2.24
N ASP A 195 4.52 8.45 1.13
CA ASP A 195 3.97 9.43 0.18
C ASP A 195 2.86 10.30 0.78
N ALA A 196 2.10 9.74 1.73
CA ALA A 196 1.12 10.49 2.52
C ALA A 196 1.73 11.37 3.62
N GLY A 197 3.08 11.46 3.70
CA GLY A 197 3.78 12.22 4.73
C GLY A 197 3.74 11.60 6.14
N GLN A 198 3.32 10.34 6.25
CA GLN A 198 3.17 9.63 7.53
C GLN A 198 4.47 8.88 7.91
N SER A 199 5.60 9.60 7.91
CA SER A 199 6.94 9.01 8.09
C SER A 199 7.12 8.26 9.41
N ASP A 200 6.44 8.68 10.49
CA ASP A 200 6.50 7.99 11.77
C ASP A 200 5.82 6.61 11.70
N TYR A 201 4.66 6.51 11.05
CA TYR A 201 3.98 5.24 10.83
C TYR A 201 4.75 4.34 9.84
N ALA A 202 5.32 4.92 8.78
CA ALA A 202 6.20 4.19 7.86
C ALA A 202 7.41 3.59 8.59
N SER A 203 8.06 4.37 9.47
CA SER A 203 9.17 3.90 10.31
C SER A 203 8.73 2.80 11.26
N GLN A 204 7.59 2.94 11.92
CA GLN A 204 7.05 1.93 12.82
C GLN A 204 6.74 0.61 12.10
N LEU A 205 6.16 0.67 10.89
CA LEU A 205 5.90 -0.51 10.06
C LEU A 205 7.20 -1.24 9.71
N VAL A 206 8.22 -0.51 9.27
CA VAL A 206 9.55 -1.07 8.96
C VAL A 206 10.17 -1.76 10.19
N GLU A 207 10.11 -1.15 11.37
CA GLU A 207 10.61 -1.77 12.59
C GLU A 207 9.88 -3.06 12.94
N TRP A 208 8.55 -3.12 12.77
CA TRP A 208 7.79 -4.35 12.99
C TRP A 208 8.13 -5.44 11.98
N MET A 209 8.32 -5.06 10.70
CA MET A 209 8.73 -6.02 9.68
C MET A 209 10.12 -6.57 9.94
N LEU A 210 11.07 -5.74 10.40
CA LEU A 210 12.41 -6.18 10.77
C LEU A 210 12.45 -7.02 12.05
N GLN A 211 11.50 -6.87 12.97
CA GLN A 211 11.35 -7.80 14.10
C GLN A 211 10.91 -9.20 13.65
N LEU A 212 10.14 -9.29 12.57
CA LEU A 212 9.66 -10.55 12.02
C LEU A 212 10.64 -11.14 10.98
N TYR A 213 11.23 -10.28 10.16
CA TYR A 213 12.14 -10.61 9.05
C TYR A 213 13.44 -9.81 9.14
N PRO A 214 14.34 -10.10 10.10
CA PRO A 214 15.48 -9.25 10.42
C PRO A 214 16.52 -9.14 9.29
N THR A 215 16.56 -10.11 8.39
CA THR A 215 17.48 -10.16 7.24
C THR A 215 16.86 -9.72 5.93
N ASP A 216 15.59 -9.32 5.93
CA ASP A 216 14.91 -8.90 4.70
C ASP A 216 15.54 -7.62 4.13
N ILE A 217 16.03 -7.72 2.90
CA ILE A 217 16.80 -6.67 2.24
C ILE A 217 15.94 -5.43 2.00
N ILE A 218 14.68 -5.59 1.62
CA ILE A 218 13.77 -4.48 1.30
C ILE A 218 13.53 -3.63 2.55
N PHE A 219 13.15 -4.27 3.68
CA PHE A 219 12.87 -3.52 4.91
C PHE A 219 14.14 -2.95 5.55
N ARG A 220 15.30 -3.60 5.39
CA ARG A 220 16.59 -3.03 5.78
C ARG A 220 16.92 -1.79 4.95
N ALA A 221 16.72 -1.83 3.64
CA ALA A 221 16.90 -0.68 2.74
C ALA A 221 15.93 0.47 3.08
N ASN A 222 14.67 0.17 3.34
CA ASN A 222 13.69 1.17 3.79
C ASN A 222 14.11 1.85 5.09
N LYS A 223 14.60 1.08 6.07
CA LYS A 223 15.15 1.65 7.32
C LYS A 223 16.30 2.60 7.04
N ALA A 224 17.26 2.17 6.21
CA ALA A 224 18.39 3.01 5.85
C ALA A 224 17.96 4.27 5.08
N SER A 225 16.94 4.18 4.21
CA SER A 225 16.38 5.32 3.47
C SER A 225 15.74 6.33 4.43
N LEU A 226 14.92 5.90 5.37
CA LEU A 226 14.31 6.77 6.39
C LEU A 226 15.38 7.47 7.24
N LEU A 227 16.43 6.75 7.65
CA LEU A 227 17.55 7.30 8.40
C LEU A 227 18.33 8.34 7.56
N ALA A 228 18.54 8.08 6.28
CA ALA A 228 19.26 9.00 5.37
C ALA A 228 18.43 10.28 5.15
N ILE A 229 17.12 10.18 4.95
CA ILE A 229 16.21 11.32 4.83
C ILE A 229 16.21 12.15 6.12
N ALA A 230 16.23 11.52 7.27
CA ALA A 230 16.41 12.17 8.57
C ALA A 230 17.84 12.70 8.82
N LYS A 231 18.73 12.61 7.81
CA LYS A 231 20.17 13.00 7.88
C LYS A 231 20.98 12.24 8.94
N ARG A 232 20.49 11.09 9.38
CA ARG A 232 21.19 10.18 10.32
C ARG A 232 22.13 9.25 9.55
N TYR A 233 23.06 9.85 8.79
CA TYR A 233 23.93 9.14 7.83
C TYR A 233 24.85 8.12 8.50
N SER A 234 25.32 8.37 9.72
CA SER A 234 26.15 7.43 10.49
C SER A 234 25.42 6.12 10.83
N GLU A 235 24.08 6.13 10.85
CA GLU A 235 23.26 4.96 11.11
C GLU A 235 22.76 4.31 9.82
N ALA A 236 22.48 5.10 8.78
CA ALA A 236 22.05 4.60 7.48
C ALA A 236 23.16 3.85 6.73
N LEU A 237 24.36 4.42 6.71
CA LEU A 237 25.46 3.95 5.90
C LEU A 237 25.89 2.50 6.21
N PRO A 238 26.04 2.07 7.48
CA PRO A 238 26.38 0.67 7.79
C PRO A 238 25.33 -0.33 7.28
N ILE A 239 24.05 0.05 7.29
CA ILE A 239 22.97 -0.81 6.79
C ILE A 239 23.10 -0.97 5.27
N TYR A 240 23.23 0.14 4.54
CA TYR A 240 23.41 0.10 3.10
C TYR A 240 24.69 -0.64 2.69
N LEU A 241 25.81 -0.42 3.37
CA LEU A 241 27.08 -1.12 3.08
C LEU A 241 26.92 -2.63 3.25
N SER A 242 26.26 -3.07 4.32
CA SER A 242 26.00 -4.50 4.52
C SER A 242 25.09 -5.10 3.45
N ILE A 243 24.07 -4.37 2.98
CA ILE A 243 23.23 -4.82 1.85
C ILE A 243 24.07 -4.91 0.57
N TYR A 244 24.93 -3.91 0.34
CA TYR A 244 25.77 -3.84 -0.84
C TYR A 244 26.86 -4.94 -0.87
N GLU A 245 27.36 -5.36 0.28
CA GLU A 245 28.28 -6.51 0.38
C GLU A 245 27.64 -7.81 -0.10
N ASP A 246 26.35 -8.02 0.24
CA ASP A 246 25.58 -9.19 -0.18
C ASP A 246 25.16 -9.13 -1.65
N ASN A 247 24.91 -7.92 -2.21
CA ASN A 247 24.50 -7.69 -3.59
C ASN A 247 25.18 -6.45 -4.20
N PRO A 248 26.44 -6.59 -4.69
CA PRO A 248 27.21 -5.47 -5.24
C PRO A 248 26.66 -4.88 -6.55
N ASP A 249 25.72 -5.56 -7.20
CA ASP A 249 25.10 -5.12 -8.45
C ASP A 249 23.82 -4.30 -8.21
N ASP A 250 23.40 -4.10 -6.95
CA ASP A 250 22.27 -3.28 -6.61
C ASP A 250 22.59 -1.79 -6.81
N ILE A 251 22.11 -1.26 -7.95
CA ILE A 251 22.36 0.12 -8.36
C ILE A 251 21.68 1.14 -7.45
N ILE A 252 20.53 0.80 -6.86
CA ILE A 252 19.80 1.70 -5.96
C ILE A 252 20.56 1.85 -4.64
N VAL A 253 20.99 0.74 -4.07
CA VAL A 253 21.80 0.74 -2.84
C VAL A 253 23.15 1.45 -3.08
N ALA A 254 23.82 1.16 -4.20
CA ALA A 254 25.06 1.85 -4.57
C ALA A 254 24.87 3.37 -4.73
N SER A 255 23.75 3.79 -5.33
CA SER A 255 23.41 5.21 -5.49
C SER A 255 23.17 5.90 -4.14
N ASN A 256 22.45 5.24 -3.23
CA ASN A 256 22.23 5.77 -1.88
C ASN A 256 23.52 5.91 -1.08
N ILE A 257 24.41 4.92 -1.16
CA ILE A 257 25.76 4.99 -0.53
C ILE A 257 26.56 6.16 -1.12
N ALA A 258 26.59 6.28 -2.45
CA ALA A 258 27.31 7.34 -3.14
C ALA A 258 26.78 8.72 -2.74
N HIS A 259 25.45 8.87 -2.64
CA HIS A 259 24.79 10.12 -2.23
C HIS A 259 25.14 10.50 -0.79
N ILE A 260 25.17 9.53 0.13
CA ILE A 260 25.55 9.80 1.53
C ILE A 260 27.00 10.27 1.60
N TYR A 261 27.94 9.58 0.97
CA TYR A 261 29.35 10.00 0.96
C TYR A 261 29.54 11.37 0.31
N TYR A 262 28.82 11.65 -0.79
CA TYR A 262 28.82 12.97 -1.39
C TYR A 262 28.36 14.05 -0.41
N THR A 263 27.27 13.79 0.31
CA THR A 263 26.72 14.74 1.28
C THR A 263 27.66 14.98 2.48
N LEU A 264 28.40 13.94 2.86
CA LEU A 264 29.40 14.02 3.93
C LEU A 264 30.74 14.65 3.48
N GLY A 265 30.93 14.92 2.19
CA GLY A 265 32.17 15.48 1.63
C GLY A 265 33.33 14.48 1.55
N ASP A 266 33.05 13.18 1.64
CA ASP A 266 34.07 12.14 1.44
C ASP A 266 34.35 11.96 -0.06
N LYS A 267 35.36 12.66 -0.55
CA LYS A 267 35.75 12.64 -1.97
C LYS A 267 36.09 11.23 -2.47
N GLU A 268 36.86 10.47 -1.74
CA GLU A 268 37.35 9.15 -2.18
C GLU A 268 36.19 8.17 -2.30
N ALA A 269 35.38 8.03 -1.27
CA ALA A 269 34.21 7.16 -1.28
C ALA A 269 33.15 7.62 -2.30
N THR A 270 32.92 8.93 -2.45
CA THR A 270 32.05 9.49 -3.48
C THR A 270 32.46 9.04 -4.88
N LEU A 271 33.73 9.21 -5.23
CA LEU A 271 34.26 8.80 -6.54
C LEU A 271 34.16 7.30 -6.74
N LYS A 272 34.49 6.52 -5.70
CA LYS A 272 34.43 5.06 -5.72
C LYS A 272 33.02 4.55 -6.06
N TYR A 273 31.99 5.02 -5.34
CA TYR A 273 30.65 4.48 -5.51
C TYR A 273 29.93 5.04 -6.75
N TYR A 274 30.05 6.33 -7.06
CA TYR A 274 29.50 6.86 -8.33
C TYR A 274 30.18 6.28 -9.58
N SER A 275 31.46 5.90 -9.53
CA SER A 275 32.11 5.26 -10.69
C SER A 275 31.45 3.95 -11.09
N LYS A 276 30.86 3.21 -10.14
CA LYS A 276 30.14 1.97 -10.40
C LYS A 276 28.80 2.16 -11.10
N LEU A 277 28.26 3.39 -11.05
CA LEU A 277 26.97 3.74 -11.64
C LEU A 277 27.08 4.30 -13.07
N LEU A 278 28.31 4.48 -13.59
CA LEU A 278 28.53 5.11 -14.93
C LEU A 278 28.04 4.27 -16.12
N GLN A 279 27.77 2.98 -15.91
CA GLN A 279 27.32 2.03 -16.93
C GLN A 279 26.24 1.11 -16.36
N CYS A 280 25.38 1.65 -15.51
CA CYS A 280 24.30 0.87 -14.88
C CYS A 280 23.08 0.64 -15.78
N GLY A 281 23.03 1.27 -16.95
CA GLY A 281 21.92 1.16 -17.90
C GLY A 281 20.76 2.12 -17.64
N ASP A 282 20.83 2.93 -16.58
CA ASP A 282 19.88 3.98 -16.26
C ASP A 282 20.51 5.35 -16.55
N SER A 283 20.00 6.03 -17.58
CA SER A 283 20.57 7.30 -18.07
C SER A 283 20.51 8.44 -17.05
N GLU A 284 19.51 8.43 -16.16
CA GLU A 284 19.34 9.45 -15.13
C GLU A 284 20.36 9.26 -14.02
N ILE A 285 20.50 8.02 -13.53
CA ILE A 285 21.51 7.66 -12.52
C ILE A 285 22.93 7.91 -13.06
N GLU A 286 23.21 7.52 -14.31
CA GLU A 286 24.50 7.77 -14.95
C GLU A 286 24.80 9.27 -15.10
N GLY A 287 23.78 10.06 -15.48
CA GLY A 287 23.90 11.51 -15.58
C GLY A 287 24.24 12.15 -14.24
N LEU A 288 23.52 11.77 -13.20
CA LEU A 288 23.77 12.22 -11.83
C LEU A 288 25.18 11.82 -11.36
N ALA A 289 25.60 10.57 -11.62
CA ALA A 289 26.93 10.06 -11.23
C ALA A 289 28.03 10.90 -11.88
N LYS A 290 27.94 11.18 -13.20
CA LYS A 290 28.92 12.02 -13.93
C LYS A 290 28.99 13.43 -13.32
N GLN A 291 27.84 14.03 -13.00
CA GLN A 291 27.78 15.35 -12.39
C GLN A 291 28.45 15.36 -11.01
N ARG A 292 28.06 14.47 -10.12
CA ARG A 292 28.55 14.42 -8.74
C ARG A 292 30.06 14.10 -8.66
N MET A 293 30.54 13.22 -9.55
CA MET A 293 31.97 12.95 -9.65
C MET A 293 32.77 14.17 -10.15
N LYS A 294 32.22 14.98 -11.08
CA LYS A 294 32.85 16.20 -11.51
C LYS A 294 32.95 17.21 -10.36
N GLU A 295 31.89 17.39 -9.61
CA GLU A 295 31.85 18.24 -8.43
C GLU A 295 32.85 17.78 -7.36
N ALA A 296 32.85 16.48 -7.02
CA ALA A 296 33.75 15.91 -6.01
C ALA A 296 35.23 16.02 -6.41
N LYS A 297 35.57 15.96 -7.68
CA LYS A 297 36.97 16.16 -8.14
C LYS A 297 37.51 17.55 -7.84
N SER A 298 36.64 18.53 -7.70
CA SER A 298 37.00 19.93 -7.42
C SER A 298 37.18 20.23 -5.92
N TRP A 299 36.87 19.30 -5.03
CA TRP A 299 37.07 19.41 -3.55
C TRP A 299 38.52 19.36 -3.12
#